data_fd6992e77210de296c9f79bf3cfd4813
#
_entry.id   fd6992e77210de296c9f79bf3cfd4813
#
_cell.length_a   1.000
_cell.length_b   1.000
_cell.length_c   1.000
_cell.angle_alpha   90.00
_cell.angle_beta   90.00
_cell.angle_gamma   90.00
#
_symmetry.space_group_name_H-M   'P 1'
#
loop_
_entity.id
_entity.type
_entity.pdbx_description
1 polymer ?
#
loop_
_entity_poly.entity_id
_entity_poly.type
_entity_poly.pdbx_seq_one_letter_code
_entity_poly.pdbx_strand_id
1 'polypeptide(L)'
;MRRAIGLAVLGTLVLGCGSAGGGTASGGLKGRVMRGPTMPVCRVGVPCEEPARGVKLIFTRSGKVIGRTTTNQKGYYRIALRSGPYSVRTDRRAAERVPSPSRVIVPSARYKRVVFHIDTGIR
;
A
#
# COMPACT_ATOMS: atom_id res chain seq x y z
N MET A 1 47.74 -9.20 47.42
CA MET A 1 47.19 -8.99 47.12
C MET A 1 46.31 -8.68 46.40
N ARG A 2 45.93 -8.69 45.91
CA ARG A 2 45.13 -8.29 45.30
C ARG A 2 44.42 -8.55 44.52
N ARG A 3 43.72 -8.56 44.04
CA ARG A 3 43.01 -8.70 43.36
C ARG A 3 42.26 -8.41 42.53
N ALA A 4 41.79 -8.38 42.02
CA ALA A 4 41.36 -8.07 41.16
C ALA A 4 40.25 -8.31 40.80
N ILE A 5 39.71 -8.17 40.34
CA ILE A 5 38.65 -8.26 39.99
C ILE A 5 37.99 -8.14 39.00
N GLY A 6 37.64 -8.36 38.42
CA GLY A 6 37.18 -8.32 37.35
C GLY A 6 35.97 -8.05 37.01
N LEU A 7 35.57 -7.92 36.70
CA LEU A 7 34.51 -7.61 36.38
C LEU A 7 33.78 -7.69 35.42
N ALA A 8 33.38 -7.78 34.99
CA ALA A 8 32.64 -8.06 34.12
C ALA A 8 31.71 -7.40 33.67
N VAL A 9 31.36 -7.26 33.11
CA VAL A 9 30.51 -6.54 32.63
C VAL A 9 29.67 -6.78 31.91
N LEU A 10 29.18 -7.03 31.45
CA LEU A 10 28.35 -7.16 30.72
C LEU A 10 27.62 -6.68 29.92
N GLY A 11 27.32 -6.64 29.32
CA GLY A 11 26.87 -6.19 28.31
C GLY A 11 25.54 -6.26 28.03
N THR A 12 25.01 -5.97 27.89
CA THR A 12 23.81 -5.96 27.74
C THR A 12 23.22 -5.61 26.68
N LEU A 13 23.08 -5.77 25.97
CA LEU A 13 22.52 -5.51 24.98
C LEU A 13 21.29 -5.40 24.72
N VAL A 14 20.75 -4.96 24.32
CA VAL A 14 19.63 -4.70 24.00
C VAL A 14 19.14 -4.74 22.89
N LEU A 15 18.73 -4.98 22.38
CA LEU A 15 18.25 -5.02 21.36
C LEU A 15 17.22 -4.50 21.00
N GLY A 16 16.99 -3.98 20.68
CA GLY A 16 16.11 -3.28 20.28
C GLY A 16 15.19 -3.61 19.48
N CYS A 17 14.72 -3.99 19.28
CA CYS A 17 13.88 -4.35 18.44
C CYS A 17 13.28 -3.42 17.83
N GLY A 18 13.63 -2.95 17.33
CA GLY A 18 13.14 -2.04 16.60
C GLY A 18 11.92 -1.74 16.57
N SER A 19 11.42 -2.09 16.39
CA SER A 19 10.24 -1.78 16.31
C SER A 19 9.82 -0.69 16.12
N ALA A 20 10.30 -0.30 15.95
CA ALA A 20 9.98 0.74 15.65
C ALA A 20 8.76 1.01 15.37
N GLY A 21 8.59 1.57 15.31
CA GLY A 21 7.59 2.02 14.97
C GLY A 21 6.53 1.36 14.89
N GLY A 22 5.96 1.47 15.14
CA GLY A 22 4.92 1.06 14.90
C GLY A 22 4.61 -0.05 15.02
N GLY A 23 5.08 -0.46 15.17
CA GLY A 23 4.87 -1.54 15.16
C GLY A 23 3.75 -2.18 15.07
N THR A 24 3.08 -2.18 15.20
CA THR A 24 2.04 -2.84 15.13
C THR A 24 1.44 -3.02 14.04
N ALA A 25 1.80 -2.74 13.17
CA ALA A 25 1.15 -2.80 12.13
C ALA A 25 1.23 -4.01 11.49
N SER A 26 0.83 -4.91 11.53
CA SER A 26 0.90 -5.96 10.71
C SER A 26 -0.18 -5.97 9.75
N GLY A 27 -0.82 -4.93 9.45
CA GLY A 27 -1.89 -4.85 8.49
C GLY A 27 -1.54 -4.07 7.26
N GLY A 28 -2.49 -4.00 6.35
CA GLY A 28 -2.29 -3.26 5.12
C GLY A 28 -3.38 -3.54 4.12
N LEU A 29 -3.07 -3.30 2.87
CA LEU A 29 -3.99 -3.53 1.77
C LEU A 29 -3.32 -4.40 0.72
N LYS A 30 -4.13 -5.16 0.03
CA LYS A 30 -3.69 -5.96 -1.09
C LYS A 30 -4.83 -6.09 -2.07
N GLY A 31 -4.54 -6.40 -3.28
CA GLY A 31 -5.58 -6.56 -4.25
C GLY A 31 -5.08 -6.28 -5.64
N ARG A 32 -5.99 -5.81 -6.45
CA ARG A 32 -5.72 -5.62 -7.85
C ARG A 32 -6.18 -4.25 -8.27
N VAL A 33 -5.53 -3.71 -9.27
CA VAL A 33 -5.94 -2.45 -9.87
C VAL A 33 -6.34 -2.74 -11.30
N MET A 34 -7.53 -2.33 -11.66
CA MET A 34 -8.05 -2.51 -13.01
C MET A 34 -8.24 -1.14 -13.64
N ARG A 35 -8.15 -1.08 -14.94
CA ARG A 35 -8.37 0.16 -15.65
C ARG A 35 -9.36 -0.08 -16.79
N GLY A 36 -10.22 0.90 -17.02
CA GLY A 36 -11.24 0.81 -18.04
C GLY A 36 -12.01 2.10 -18.16
N PRO A 37 -12.84 2.20 -19.15
CA PRO A 37 -13.07 1.19 -20.17
C PRO A 37 -11.91 1.13 -21.16
N THR A 38 -11.73 -0.03 -21.79
CA THR A 38 -10.67 -0.19 -22.78
C THR A 38 -11.16 0.12 -24.19
N MET A 39 -12.42 0.42 -24.31
CA MET A 39 -13.01 0.76 -25.59
C MET A 39 -14.18 1.71 -25.35
N PRO A 40 -14.55 2.53 -26.34
CA PRO A 40 -15.60 3.53 -26.14
C PRO A 40 -16.96 2.94 -25.78
N VAL A 41 -17.25 1.75 -26.29
CA VAL A 41 -18.51 1.10 -26.00
C VAL A 41 -18.21 -0.28 -25.48
N CYS A 42 -18.63 -0.54 -24.25
CA CYS A 42 -18.41 -1.85 -23.66
C CYS A 42 -19.53 -2.77 -24.09
N ARG A 43 -19.17 -3.97 -24.53
CA ARG A 43 -20.15 -4.94 -25.00
C ARG A 43 -20.30 -6.05 -24.01
N VAL A 44 -21.50 -6.57 -23.95
CA VAL A 44 -21.77 -7.70 -23.08
C VAL A 44 -20.89 -8.88 -23.49
N GLY A 45 -20.26 -9.50 -22.53
CA GLY A 45 -19.43 -10.67 -22.83
C GLY A 45 -18.03 -10.35 -23.30
N VAL A 46 -17.71 -9.08 -23.51
CA VAL A 46 -16.38 -8.68 -23.94
C VAL A 46 -15.73 -7.89 -22.81
N PRO A 47 -14.54 -8.27 -22.37
CA PRO A 47 -13.89 -7.54 -21.30
C PRO A 47 -13.68 -6.08 -21.67
N CYS A 48 -14.03 -5.20 -20.76
CA CYS A 48 -13.90 -3.77 -20.97
C CYS A 48 -12.95 -3.17 -19.95
N GLU A 49 -12.33 -3.98 -19.17
CA GLU A 49 -11.31 -3.57 -18.21
C GLU A 49 -10.10 -4.46 -18.39
N GLU A 50 -8.98 -3.97 -17.98
CA GLU A 50 -7.74 -4.72 -18.03
C GLU A 50 -6.93 -4.44 -16.78
N PRO A 51 -6.02 -5.31 -16.41
CA PRO A 51 -5.16 -5.02 -15.26
C PRO A 51 -4.32 -3.77 -15.52
N ALA A 52 -4.21 -2.94 -14.50
CA ALA A 52 -3.40 -1.74 -14.58
C ALA A 52 -2.00 -2.07 -14.08
N ARG A 53 -1.07 -2.30 -15.00
CA ARG A 53 0.27 -2.67 -14.60
C ARG A 53 1.17 -1.47 -14.50
N GLY A 54 2.12 -1.54 -13.61
CA GLY A 54 3.09 -0.47 -13.47
C GLY A 54 2.51 0.82 -12.94
N VAL A 55 1.38 0.77 -12.26
CA VAL A 55 0.76 1.96 -11.71
C VAL A 55 1.20 2.12 -10.27
N LYS A 56 1.63 3.31 -9.93
CA LYS A 56 2.02 3.59 -8.56
C LYS A 56 0.82 4.10 -7.82
N LEU A 57 0.48 3.43 -6.74
CA LEU A 57 -0.59 3.88 -5.84
C LEU A 57 0.07 4.65 -4.71
N ILE A 58 -0.47 5.81 -4.42
CA ILE A 58 0.08 6.70 -3.40
C ILE A 58 -0.96 6.87 -2.32
N PHE A 59 -0.60 6.49 -1.10
CA PHE A 59 -1.51 6.55 0.02
C PHE A 59 -1.15 7.72 0.91
N THR A 60 -2.11 8.60 1.15
CA THR A 60 -1.88 9.79 1.94
C THR A 60 -2.81 9.83 3.14
N ARG A 61 -2.35 10.51 4.17
CA ARG A 61 -3.13 10.68 5.38
C ARG A 61 -2.83 12.07 5.88
N SER A 62 -3.85 12.85 6.12
CA SER A 62 -3.69 14.23 6.56
C SER A 62 -2.75 15.01 5.65
N GLY A 63 -2.87 14.75 4.35
CA GLY A 63 -2.06 15.50 3.39
C GLY A 63 -0.65 15.00 3.21
N LYS A 64 -0.23 14.00 3.97
CA LYS A 64 1.13 13.51 3.83
C LYS A 64 1.14 12.16 3.17
N VAL A 65 2.13 11.92 2.34
CA VAL A 65 2.30 10.62 1.70
C VAL A 65 2.84 9.67 2.75
N ILE A 66 2.09 8.62 3.02
CA ILE A 66 2.48 7.63 4.01
C ILE A 66 3.11 6.42 3.36
N GLY A 67 2.66 6.06 2.18
CA GLY A 67 3.22 4.89 1.50
C GLY A 67 2.94 4.89 0.03
N ARG A 68 3.69 4.11 -0.70
CA ARG A 68 3.54 3.94 -2.13
C ARG A 68 3.76 2.50 -2.49
N THR A 69 3.07 2.04 -3.50
CA THR A 69 3.31 0.71 -4.03
C THR A 69 3.02 0.73 -5.51
N THR A 70 3.63 -0.16 -6.24
CA THR A 70 3.47 -0.22 -7.69
C THR A 70 2.88 -1.56 -8.07
N THR A 71 1.92 -1.57 -8.98
CA THR A 71 1.30 -2.81 -9.40
C THR A 71 2.25 -3.60 -10.28
N ASN A 72 2.09 -4.92 -10.23
CA ASN A 72 2.90 -5.79 -11.07
C ASN A 72 2.23 -5.95 -12.44
N GLN A 73 2.73 -6.85 -13.24
CA GLN A 73 2.21 -7.01 -14.59
C GLN A 73 0.78 -7.50 -14.65
N LYS A 74 0.30 -8.10 -13.60
CA LYS A 74 -1.09 -8.54 -13.55
C LYS A 74 -1.96 -7.57 -12.79
N GLY A 75 -1.42 -6.41 -12.44
CA GLY A 75 -2.19 -5.40 -11.73
C GLY A 75 -2.28 -5.60 -10.23
N TYR A 76 -1.58 -6.56 -9.67
CA TYR A 76 -1.65 -6.79 -8.23
C TYR A 76 -0.75 -5.86 -7.46
N TYR A 77 -1.15 -5.51 -6.25
CA TYR A 77 -0.37 -4.69 -5.35
C TYR A 77 -0.50 -5.22 -3.93
N ARG A 78 0.43 -4.81 -3.09
CA ARG A 78 0.39 -5.13 -1.68
C ARG A 78 1.18 -4.06 -0.95
N ILE A 79 0.65 -3.58 0.15
CA ILE A 79 1.33 -2.55 0.91
C ILE A 79 0.98 -2.67 2.38
N ALA A 80 1.99 -2.57 3.23
CA ALA A 80 1.80 -2.58 4.66
C ALA A 80 1.52 -1.14 5.11
N LEU A 81 0.45 -0.96 5.86
CA LEU A 81 0.05 0.36 6.34
C LEU A 81 -0.52 0.23 7.73
N ARG A 82 -0.33 1.27 8.53
CA ARG A 82 -0.95 1.27 9.82
C ARG A 82 -2.43 1.41 9.66
N SER A 83 -3.19 0.93 10.62
CA SER A 83 -4.64 1.02 10.56
C SER A 83 -5.09 2.49 10.52
N GLY A 84 -6.17 2.73 9.87
CA GLY A 84 -6.75 4.05 9.77
C GLY A 84 -7.18 4.42 8.38
N PRO A 85 -7.67 5.64 8.22
CA PRO A 85 -8.17 6.09 6.91
C PRO A 85 -7.05 6.64 6.06
N TYR A 86 -7.16 6.42 4.76
CA TYR A 86 -6.19 6.94 3.80
C TYR A 86 -6.90 7.41 2.54
N SER A 87 -6.31 8.38 1.88
CA SER A 87 -6.73 8.76 0.54
C SER A 87 -5.76 8.13 -0.43
N VAL A 88 -6.26 7.76 -1.60
CA VAL A 88 -5.47 7.04 -2.59
C VAL A 88 -5.46 7.83 -3.89
N ARG A 89 -4.31 7.92 -4.48
CA ARG A 89 -4.20 8.48 -5.83
C ARG A 89 -3.11 7.72 -6.57
N THR A 90 -3.02 7.96 -7.85
CA THR A 90 -2.00 7.31 -8.67
C THR A 90 -0.99 8.34 -9.14
N ASP A 91 0.07 7.87 -9.76
CA ASP A 91 1.03 8.76 -10.39
C ASP A 91 0.61 9.10 -11.82
N ARG A 92 -0.58 8.69 -12.23
CA ARG A 92 -1.08 9.00 -13.56
C ARG A 92 -1.71 10.39 -13.59
N ARG A 93 -2.13 10.81 -14.77
CA ARG A 93 -2.72 12.12 -14.94
C ARG A 93 -4.17 12.06 -15.28
N ALA A 94 -4.81 13.21 -15.24
CA ALA A 94 -6.19 13.37 -15.66
C ALA A 94 -7.10 12.37 -14.97
N ALA A 95 -7.95 11.74 -15.73
CA ALA A 95 -8.94 10.85 -15.17
C ALA A 95 -8.34 9.66 -14.45
N GLU A 96 -7.12 9.33 -14.75
CA GLU A 96 -6.50 8.16 -14.12
C GLU A 96 -5.87 8.49 -12.77
N ARG A 97 -5.88 9.74 -12.37
CA ARG A 97 -5.21 10.12 -11.13
C ARG A 97 -5.92 9.62 -9.89
N VAL A 98 -7.22 9.64 -9.87
CA VAL A 98 -7.98 9.28 -8.69
C VAL A 98 -8.71 7.97 -8.94
N PRO A 99 -8.28 6.91 -8.30
CA PRO A 99 -8.96 5.63 -8.49
C PRO A 99 -10.23 5.56 -7.67
N SER A 100 -11.01 4.55 -7.91
CA SER A 100 -12.22 4.30 -7.14
C SER A 100 -12.07 2.94 -6.47
N PRO A 101 -12.21 2.87 -5.18
CA PRO A 101 -12.50 3.95 -4.25
C PRO A 101 -11.29 4.85 -4.05
N SER A 102 -11.52 6.11 -3.74
CA SER A 102 -10.43 7.04 -3.50
C SER A 102 -10.08 7.14 -2.03
N ARG A 103 -10.86 6.53 -1.17
CA ARG A 103 -10.59 6.49 0.25
C ARG A 103 -10.75 5.09 0.75
N VAL A 104 -9.89 4.69 1.65
CA VAL A 104 -9.93 3.34 2.19
C VAL A 104 -9.62 3.39 3.67
N ILE A 105 -10.07 2.38 4.37
CA ILE A 105 -9.78 2.24 5.78
C ILE A 105 -8.99 0.96 5.93
N VAL A 106 -7.80 1.08 6.46
CA VAL A 106 -6.91 -0.05 6.65
C VAL A 106 -7.20 -0.66 8.01
N PRO A 107 -7.47 -1.97 8.08
CA PRO A 107 -7.73 -2.61 9.35
C PRO A 107 -6.43 -2.84 10.12
N SER A 108 -6.55 -3.09 11.40
CA SER A 108 -5.38 -3.42 12.17
C SER A 108 -5.11 -4.91 12.12
N ALA A 109 -3.85 -5.26 12.15
CA ALA A 109 -3.44 -6.66 12.28
C ALA A 109 -3.87 -7.60 11.17
N ARG A 110 -4.24 -7.11 10.04
CA ARG A 110 -4.56 -7.97 8.91
C ARG A 110 -4.53 -7.17 7.63
N TYR A 111 -4.53 -7.86 6.51
CA TYR A 111 -4.59 -7.22 5.21
C TYR A 111 -6.00 -7.28 4.69
N LYS A 112 -6.46 -6.17 4.16
CA LYS A 112 -7.79 -6.09 3.58
C LYS A 112 -7.65 -6.09 2.06
N ARG A 113 -8.50 -6.83 1.38
CA ARG A 113 -8.46 -6.87 -0.08
C ARG A 113 -9.28 -5.71 -0.62
N VAL A 114 -8.68 -4.91 -1.46
CA VAL A 114 -9.37 -3.79 -2.10
C VAL A 114 -8.99 -3.78 -3.57
N VAL A 115 -9.98 -3.72 -4.43
CA VAL A 115 -9.78 -3.61 -5.86
C VAL A 115 -10.01 -2.17 -6.24
N PHE A 116 -9.02 -1.57 -6.87
CA PHE A 116 -9.14 -0.19 -7.33
C PHE A 116 -9.44 -0.17 -8.82
N HIS A 117 -10.25 0.77 -9.23
CA HIS A 117 -10.59 0.93 -10.64
C HIS A 117 -10.12 2.30 -11.10
N ILE A 118 -9.46 2.33 -12.22
CA ILE A 118 -8.97 3.58 -12.80
C ILE A 118 -9.77 3.86 -14.07
N ASP A 119 -10.27 5.08 -14.18
CA ASP A 119 -11.03 5.50 -15.34
C ASP A 119 -10.02 5.94 -16.41
N THR A 120 -10.03 5.30 -17.56
CA THR A 120 -9.09 5.66 -18.61
C THR A 120 -9.47 6.95 -19.31
N GLY A 121 -10.69 7.39 -19.12
CA GLY A 121 -11.16 8.57 -19.85
C GLY A 121 -11.62 8.29 -21.26
N ILE A 122 -11.60 7.06 -21.69
CA ILE A 122 -12.10 6.72 -23.03
C ILE A 122 -13.60 6.82 -23.03
N ARG A 123 -14.15 7.58 -23.97
CA ARG A 123 -15.59 7.78 -24.08
C ARG A 123 -16.09 7.41 -25.46
#